data_0d5946f13b1a93639839b15e34540384
#
_entry.id   0d5946f13b1a93639839b15e34540384
#
_cell.length_a   1.000
_cell.length_b   1.000
_cell.length_c   1.000
_cell.angle_alpha   90.00
_cell.angle_beta   90.00
_cell.angle_gamma   90.00
#
_symmetry.space_group_name_H-M   'P 1'
#
loop_
_entity.id
_entity.type
_entity.pdbx_description
1 polymer ?
#
loop_
_entity_poly.entity_id
_entity_poly.type
_entity_poly.pdbx_seq_one_letter_code
_entity_poly.pdbx_strand_id
1 'polypeptide(L)'
;MALPISAFEFHSRLQNGDIINLLDVRENIEFSTYNIGGQNLPLSKLSDSIDQLDYNKTDEIVVICKIGMRSETACKLLQENGYQNVRNLAGGLIALQKLKQ
;
A
#
# COMPACT_ATOMS: atom_id res chain seq x y z
N MET A 1 -0.02 -5.82 15.48
CA MET A 1 -0.69 -5.65 14.17
C MET A 1 -0.94 -4.18 13.92
N ALA A 2 -0.53 -3.68 12.77
CA ALA A 2 -0.72 -2.27 12.45
C ALA A 2 -2.17 -1.99 12.04
N LEU A 3 -2.65 -0.79 12.36
CA LEU A 3 -4.00 -0.37 12.01
C LEU A 3 -4.05 0.11 10.55
N PRO A 4 -5.19 -0.03 9.87
CA PRO A 4 -5.38 0.60 8.57
C PRO A 4 -5.16 2.10 8.66
N ILE A 5 -4.82 2.72 7.53
CA ILE A 5 -4.73 4.17 7.45
C ILE A 5 -5.89 4.66 6.59
N SER A 6 -6.58 5.70 7.06
CA SER A 6 -7.67 6.30 6.29
C SER A 6 -7.11 7.11 5.12
N ALA A 7 -7.93 7.30 4.08
CA ALA A 7 -7.56 8.18 2.97
C ALA A 7 -7.28 9.60 3.45
N PHE A 8 -8.05 10.07 4.44
CA PHE A 8 -7.87 11.40 5.00
C PHE A 8 -6.50 11.54 5.70
N GLU A 9 -6.15 10.60 6.56
CA GLU A 9 -4.87 10.62 7.26
C GLU A 9 -3.71 10.55 6.27
N PHE A 10 -3.81 9.64 5.30
CA PHE A 10 -2.78 9.46 4.27
C PHE A 10 -2.57 10.75 3.48
N HIS A 11 -3.66 11.35 3.01
CA HIS A 11 -3.62 12.60 2.25
C HIS A 11 -3.03 13.74 3.08
N SER A 12 -3.42 13.86 4.35
CA SER A 12 -2.91 14.89 5.25
C SER A 12 -1.40 14.74 5.46
N ARG A 13 -0.92 13.53 5.63
CA ARG A 13 0.51 13.27 5.79
C ARG A 13 1.30 13.65 4.54
N LEU A 14 0.78 13.33 3.36
CA LEU A 14 1.42 13.72 2.10
C LEU A 14 1.49 15.25 1.97
N GLN A 15 0.40 15.95 2.33
CA GLN A 15 0.38 17.41 2.26
C GLN A 15 1.34 18.05 3.25
N ASN A 16 1.60 17.39 4.37
CA ASN A 16 2.56 17.87 5.37
C ASN A 16 4.02 17.58 4.98
N GLY A 17 4.23 16.96 3.83
CA GLY A 17 5.58 16.68 3.33
C GLY A 17 6.17 15.36 3.83
N ASP A 18 5.38 14.50 4.47
CA ASP A 18 5.86 13.20 4.93
C ASP A 18 6.28 12.34 3.74
N ILE A 19 7.39 11.64 3.91
CA ILE A 19 7.81 10.60 2.96
C ILE A 19 7.23 9.28 3.45
N ILE A 20 6.35 8.68 2.64
CA ILE A 20 5.65 7.47 3.02
C ILE A 20 6.07 6.33 2.10
N ASN A 21 6.44 5.20 2.69
CA ASN A 21 6.74 4.00 1.91
C ASN A 21 5.45 3.41 1.38
N LEU A 22 5.35 3.29 0.06
CA LEU A 22 4.14 2.81 -0.61
C LEU A 22 4.41 1.48 -1.29
N LEU A 23 3.48 0.54 -1.14
CA LEU A 23 3.49 -0.70 -1.90
C LEU A 23 2.15 -0.83 -2.61
N ASP A 24 2.19 -0.75 -3.94
CA ASP A 24 1.00 -0.91 -4.78
C ASP A 24 0.93 -2.36 -5.24
N VAL A 25 -0.10 -3.07 -4.82
CA VAL A 25 -0.25 -4.51 -5.09
C VAL A 25 -1.21 -4.79 -6.24
N ARG A 26 -1.54 -3.76 -7.04
CA ARG A 26 -2.31 -3.94 -8.26
C ARG A 26 -1.45 -4.59 -9.34
N GLU A 27 -2.07 -5.06 -10.41
CA GLU A 27 -1.31 -5.59 -11.53
C GLU A 27 -0.50 -4.51 -12.23
N ASN A 28 0.57 -4.93 -12.91
CA ASN A 28 1.50 -3.97 -13.53
C ASN A 28 0.80 -3.04 -14.52
N ILE A 29 -0.18 -3.54 -15.25
CA ILE A 29 -0.90 -2.70 -16.22
C ILE A 29 -1.74 -1.63 -15.53
N GLU A 30 -2.33 -1.94 -14.39
CA GLU A 30 -3.05 -0.93 -13.61
C GLU A 30 -2.10 0.16 -13.13
N PHE A 31 -0.94 -0.25 -12.60
CA PHE A 31 0.07 0.68 -12.09
C PHE A 31 0.61 1.58 -13.21
N SER A 32 0.91 1.02 -14.37
CA SER A 32 1.46 1.81 -15.48
C SER A 32 0.44 2.78 -16.06
N THR A 33 -0.84 2.49 -15.95
CA THR A 33 -1.91 3.37 -16.43
C THR A 33 -2.11 4.58 -15.51
N TYR A 34 -2.10 4.33 -14.19
CA TYR A 34 -2.22 5.38 -13.17
C TYR A 34 -1.61 4.89 -11.87
N ASN A 35 -0.79 5.70 -11.23
CA ASN A 35 -0.25 5.37 -9.92
C ASN A 35 0.07 6.64 -9.13
N ILE A 36 0.27 6.48 -7.83
CA ILE A 36 0.69 7.57 -6.95
C ILE A 36 2.12 7.37 -6.46
N GLY A 37 2.87 6.49 -7.10
CA GLY A 37 4.26 6.21 -6.75
C GLY A 37 4.43 4.96 -5.92
N GLY A 38 5.62 4.79 -5.39
CA GLY A 38 5.99 3.62 -4.60
C GLY A 38 6.43 2.44 -5.44
N GLN A 39 6.62 1.30 -4.78
CA GLN A 39 6.98 0.07 -5.45
C GLN A 39 5.71 -0.66 -5.90
N ASN A 40 5.71 -1.19 -7.11
CA ASN A 40 4.62 -2.03 -7.59
C ASN A 40 5.05 -3.49 -7.54
N LEU A 41 4.36 -4.28 -6.72
CA LEU A 41 4.55 -5.72 -6.66
C LEU A 41 3.17 -6.36 -6.56
N PRO A 42 2.65 -6.89 -7.68
CA PRO A 42 1.27 -7.40 -7.72
C PRO A 42 1.02 -8.49 -6.68
N LEU A 43 -0.18 -8.47 -6.09
CA LEU A 43 -0.59 -9.48 -5.11
C LEU A 43 -0.37 -10.91 -5.64
N SER A 44 -0.63 -11.11 -6.93
CA SER A 44 -0.47 -12.43 -7.57
C SER A 44 0.97 -12.95 -7.54
N LYS A 45 1.95 -12.06 -7.36
CA LYS A 45 3.37 -12.41 -7.33
C LYS A 45 4.01 -12.19 -5.97
N LEU A 46 3.28 -11.62 -5.02
CA LEU A 46 3.86 -11.15 -3.76
C LEU A 46 4.51 -12.29 -2.97
N SER A 47 3.83 -13.42 -2.87
CA SER A 47 4.32 -14.58 -2.11
C SER A 47 5.68 -15.06 -2.60
N ASP A 48 5.87 -15.11 -3.93
CA ASP A 48 7.10 -15.62 -4.54
C ASP A 48 8.21 -14.55 -4.63
N SER A 49 7.86 -13.29 -4.43
CA SER A 49 8.78 -12.17 -4.66
C SER A 49 8.92 -11.27 -3.44
N ILE A 50 8.55 -11.76 -2.27
CA ILE A 50 8.51 -10.93 -1.06
C ILE A 50 9.89 -10.39 -0.67
N ASP A 51 10.94 -11.12 -1.00
CA ASP A 51 12.33 -10.70 -0.75
C ASP A 51 12.79 -9.59 -1.71
N GLN A 52 11.99 -9.26 -2.72
CA GLN A 52 12.30 -8.16 -3.65
C GLN A 52 11.75 -6.82 -3.18
N LEU A 53 11.09 -6.77 -2.00
CA LEU A 53 10.60 -5.52 -1.45
C LEU A 53 11.77 -4.62 -1.05
N ASP A 54 11.64 -3.33 -1.38
CA ASP A 54 12.67 -2.33 -1.11
C ASP A 54 12.65 -1.84 0.33
N TYR A 55 11.68 -2.29 1.13
CA TYR A 55 11.44 -1.79 2.48
C TYR A 55 11.84 -2.83 3.53
N ASN A 56 12.26 -2.35 4.69
CA ASN A 56 12.63 -3.22 5.81
C ASN A 56 11.39 -3.69 6.57
N LYS A 57 11.52 -4.81 7.26
CA LYS A 57 10.39 -5.39 8.02
C LYS A 57 9.91 -4.51 9.16
N THR A 58 10.74 -3.57 9.63
CA THR A 58 10.37 -2.63 10.68
C THR A 58 9.81 -1.31 10.15
N ASP A 59 9.90 -1.07 8.84
CA ASP A 59 9.40 0.16 8.23
C ASP A 59 7.87 0.20 8.24
N GLU A 60 7.31 1.40 8.38
CA GLU A 60 5.92 1.60 8.04
C GLU A 60 5.77 1.51 6.53
N ILE A 61 4.84 0.68 6.08
CA ILE A 61 4.55 0.53 4.65
C ILE A 61 3.04 0.67 4.48
N VAL A 62 2.62 1.63 3.65
CA VAL A 62 1.20 1.76 3.28
C VAL A 62 0.98 0.93 2.03
N VAL A 63 0.09 -0.04 2.13
CA VAL A 63 -0.20 -0.99 1.04
C VAL A 63 -1.49 -0.55 0.37
N ILE A 64 -1.44 -0.40 -0.95
CA ILE A 64 -2.53 0.20 -1.71
C ILE A 64 -2.99 -0.67 -2.86
N CYS A 65 -4.29 -0.62 -3.12
CA CYS A 65 -4.92 -1.15 -4.32
C CYS A 65 -6.08 -0.25 -4.71
N LYS A 66 -6.96 -0.69 -5.61
CA LYS A 66 -8.02 0.18 -6.10
C LYS A 66 -9.07 0.51 -5.04
N ILE A 67 -9.57 -0.50 -4.31
CA ILE A 67 -10.67 -0.34 -3.33
C ILE A 67 -10.33 -0.86 -1.93
N GLY A 68 -9.12 -1.35 -1.70
CA GLY A 68 -8.66 -1.77 -0.39
C GLY A 68 -8.74 -3.27 -0.10
N MET A 69 -9.30 -4.08 -0.99
CA MET A 69 -9.48 -5.52 -0.73
C MET A 69 -8.21 -6.33 -1.00
N ARG A 70 -7.58 -6.12 -2.16
CA ARG A 70 -6.33 -6.81 -2.49
C ARG A 70 -5.21 -6.40 -1.53
N SER A 71 -5.16 -5.12 -1.16
CA SER A 71 -4.15 -4.63 -0.23
C SER A 71 -4.36 -5.16 1.17
N GLU A 72 -5.61 -5.41 1.60
CA GLU A 72 -5.87 -6.06 2.88
C GLU A 72 -5.28 -7.47 2.90
N THR A 73 -5.50 -8.25 1.84
CA THR A 73 -4.92 -9.58 1.72
C THR A 73 -3.39 -9.52 1.72
N ALA A 74 -2.83 -8.55 0.99
CA ALA A 74 -1.37 -8.36 0.96
C ALA A 74 -0.81 -8.03 2.34
N CYS A 75 -1.50 -7.21 3.13
CA CYS A 75 -1.07 -6.90 4.50
C CYS A 75 -0.99 -8.16 5.36
N LYS A 76 -1.97 -9.05 5.25
CA LYS A 76 -1.95 -10.30 6.01
C LYS A 76 -0.75 -11.17 5.61
N LEU A 77 -0.50 -11.27 4.32
CA LEU A 77 0.64 -12.04 3.82
C LEU A 77 1.97 -11.45 4.31
N LEU A 78 2.11 -10.14 4.26
CA LEU A 78 3.30 -9.46 4.73
C LEU A 78 3.51 -9.65 6.23
N GLN A 79 2.44 -9.55 7.03
CA GLN A 79 2.51 -9.77 8.47
C GLN A 79 2.96 -11.20 8.79
N GLU A 80 2.48 -12.19 8.04
CA GLU A 80 2.89 -13.57 8.20
C GLU A 80 4.37 -13.78 7.87
N ASN A 81 4.95 -12.88 7.09
CA ASN A 81 6.37 -12.91 6.72
C ASN A 81 7.22 -11.94 7.54
N GLY A 82 6.70 -11.45 8.68
CA GLY A 82 7.49 -10.69 9.63
C GLY A 82 7.47 -9.18 9.45
N TYR A 83 6.69 -8.65 8.53
CA TYR A 83 6.56 -7.20 8.36
C TYR A 83 5.67 -6.65 9.47
N GLN A 84 6.20 -5.69 10.24
CA GLN A 84 5.62 -5.32 11.53
C GLN A 84 4.64 -4.15 11.46
N ASN A 85 4.73 -3.32 10.42
CA ASN A 85 3.95 -2.09 10.36
C ASN A 85 3.39 -1.84 8.97
N VAL A 86 2.66 -2.83 8.44
CA VAL A 86 2.00 -2.71 7.15
C VAL A 86 0.57 -2.23 7.37
N ARG A 87 0.20 -1.15 6.71
CA ARG A 87 -1.07 -0.47 6.91
C ARG A 87 -1.85 -0.43 5.60
N ASN A 88 -3.04 -1.01 5.61
CA ASN A 88 -3.91 -0.98 4.43
C ASN A 88 -4.51 0.42 4.25
N LEU A 89 -4.38 1.00 3.04
CA LEU A 89 -5.09 2.22 2.71
C LEU A 89 -6.57 1.89 2.56
N ALA A 90 -7.35 2.26 3.59
CA ALA A 90 -8.77 1.93 3.65
C ALA A 90 -9.52 2.58 2.48
N GLY A 91 -10.29 1.77 1.75
CA GLY A 91 -11.02 2.25 0.57
C GLY A 91 -10.17 2.45 -0.68
N GLY A 92 -8.85 2.27 -0.58
CA GLY A 92 -7.93 2.27 -1.70
C GLY A 92 -7.82 3.61 -2.43
N LEU A 93 -7.32 3.55 -3.66
CA LEU A 93 -7.15 4.75 -4.48
C LEU A 93 -8.47 5.45 -4.76
N ILE A 94 -9.58 4.73 -4.83
CA ILE A 94 -10.91 5.34 -5.04
C ILE A 94 -11.24 6.28 -3.89
N ALA A 95 -11.04 5.84 -2.63
CA ALA A 95 -11.31 6.69 -1.48
C ALA A 95 -10.40 7.94 -1.48
N LEU A 96 -9.14 7.75 -1.86
CA LEU A 96 -8.20 8.88 -1.94
C LEU A 96 -8.62 9.87 -3.01
N GLN A 97 -9.06 9.38 -4.18
CA GLN A 97 -9.51 10.25 -5.28
C GLN A 97 -10.75 11.07 -4.88
N LYS A 98 -11.66 10.48 -4.09
CA LYS A 98 -12.85 11.20 -3.64
C LYS A 98 -12.53 12.38 -2.75
N LEU A 99 -11.44 12.33 -2.00
CA LEU A 99 -11.02 13.46 -1.17
C LEU A 99 -10.58 14.67 -1.99
N LYS A 100 -10.16 14.44 -3.23
CA LYS A 100 -9.62 15.49 -4.10
C LYS A 100 -10.70 16.18 -4.94
N GLN A 101 -11.94 15.74 -4.82
CA GLN A 101 -13.05 16.31 -5.57
C GLN A 101 -13.67 17.49 -4.86
#